data_38d4b22ef940ba23428d309f45e25bcd
#
_entry.id   38d4b22ef940ba23428d309f45e25bcd
#
_cell.length_a   1.000
_cell.length_b   1.000
_cell.length_c   1.000
_cell.angle_alpha   90.00
_cell.angle_beta   90.00
_cell.angle_gamma   90.00
#
_symmetry.space_group_name_H-M   'P 1'
#
loop_
_entity.id
_entity.type
_entity.pdbx_description
1 polymer ?
#
loop_
_entity_poly.entity_id
_entity_poly.type
_entity_poly.pdbx_seq_one_letter_code
_entity_poly.pdbx_strand_id
1 'polypeptide(L)'
;MKRLITAARALCRSYCAAAVAASLLALGTMGCGGDASDSAGGGASASSPPLKMVTVNWIEGLAMSYMQAQVLEDSLNVPVDLKEAQGGGIAFSSVAEGDRDFFNEAWLPTTHQNSWSDLQGQLQKLGYTYRGTSGGLVVPAYMDLRSAANIGEYREALGEKIYGIEAGSPTNDNIRQVLDQHGIEGFSVVAASGPATWQRLRSAIQDRQPIIVAGGKPHWKWSVFDLRYLQDGKTNQSPAYGPPEDIFTVVDNQFIDEFPKEAVCFLQKFEVTDQQIGSLMNTFRTRGDMSKSG
;
A
#
# COMPACT_ATOMS: atom_id res chain seq x y z
N MET A 1 10.15 -6.25 -11.46
CA MET A 1 9.63 -5.08 -12.17
C MET A 1 9.24 -5.39 -13.61
N LYS A 2 10.13 -5.67 -14.56
CA LYS A 2 9.80 -5.95 -15.99
C LYS A 2 8.65 -6.96 -16.20
N ARG A 3 8.53 -8.02 -15.41
CA ARG A 3 7.45 -9.02 -15.55
C ARG A 3 6.06 -8.49 -15.12
N LEU A 4 5.98 -7.62 -14.12
CA LEU A 4 4.74 -6.96 -13.69
C LEU A 4 4.25 -5.96 -14.75
N ILE A 5 5.17 -5.17 -15.30
CA ILE A 5 4.91 -4.20 -16.37
C ILE A 5 4.39 -4.92 -17.63
N THR A 6 5.00 -6.05 -18.00
CA THR A 6 4.57 -6.85 -19.17
C THR A 6 3.19 -7.49 -18.95
N ALA A 7 2.90 -7.95 -17.73
CA ALA A 7 1.61 -8.54 -17.40
C ALA A 7 0.48 -7.48 -17.39
N ALA A 8 0.73 -6.30 -16.86
CA ALA A 8 -0.24 -5.18 -16.87
C ALA A 8 -0.58 -4.74 -18.31
N ARG A 9 0.43 -4.60 -19.19
CA ARG A 9 0.21 -4.29 -20.61
C ARG A 9 -0.56 -5.37 -21.36
N ALA A 10 -0.29 -6.65 -21.09
CA ALA A 10 -0.96 -7.77 -21.77
C ALA A 10 -2.43 -7.89 -21.33
N LEU A 11 -2.72 -7.73 -20.06
CA LEU A 11 -4.08 -7.82 -19.51
C LEU A 11 -4.99 -6.68 -19.99
N CYS A 12 -4.51 -5.44 -20.00
CA CYS A 12 -5.33 -4.31 -20.48
C CYS A 12 -5.53 -4.31 -22.00
N ARG A 13 -4.53 -4.72 -22.81
CA ARG A 13 -4.68 -4.82 -24.27
C ARG A 13 -5.65 -5.90 -24.72
N SER A 14 -5.75 -7.03 -24.02
CA SER A 14 -6.66 -8.12 -24.40
C SER A 14 -8.15 -7.75 -24.22
N TYR A 15 -8.49 -6.84 -23.32
CA TYR A 15 -9.88 -6.40 -23.12
C TYR A 15 -10.31 -5.29 -24.08
N CYS A 16 -9.39 -4.44 -24.57
CA CYS A 16 -9.71 -3.42 -25.58
C CYS A 16 -9.92 -4.01 -26.98
N ALA A 17 -9.31 -5.15 -27.31
CA ALA A 17 -9.45 -5.78 -28.63
C ALA A 17 -10.84 -6.40 -28.88
N ALA A 18 -11.61 -6.67 -27.84
CA ALA A 18 -12.96 -7.28 -27.98
C ALA A 18 -14.09 -6.29 -28.29
N ALA A 19 -13.85 -4.97 -28.16
CA ALA A 19 -14.87 -3.95 -28.33
C ALA A 19 -14.89 -3.28 -29.72
N VAL A 20 -13.92 -3.55 -30.61
CA VAL A 20 -13.77 -2.88 -31.91
C VAL A 20 -14.32 -3.67 -33.10
N ALA A 21 -14.82 -4.88 -32.90
CA ALA A 21 -15.27 -5.76 -33.97
C ALA A 21 -16.75 -5.60 -34.43
N ALA A 22 -17.45 -4.56 -34.01
CA ALA A 22 -18.90 -4.44 -34.27
C ALA A 22 -19.36 -3.16 -34.99
N SER A 23 -18.50 -2.46 -35.74
CA SER A 23 -18.99 -1.27 -36.49
C SER A 23 -18.18 -1.00 -37.75
N LEU A 24 -18.28 -1.85 -38.77
CA LEU A 24 -17.85 -1.53 -40.13
C LEU A 24 -18.77 -2.21 -41.14
N LEU A 25 -19.90 -1.57 -41.44
CA LEU A 25 -20.66 -1.79 -42.67
C LEU A 25 -21.63 -0.62 -42.87
N ALA A 26 -21.21 0.42 -43.59
CA ALA A 26 -22.11 1.22 -44.45
C ALA A 26 -21.26 2.01 -45.45
N LEU A 27 -21.53 1.69 -46.69
CA LEU A 27 -20.99 2.28 -47.94
C LEU A 27 -21.40 3.76 -48.12
N GLY A 28 -20.56 4.49 -48.82
CA GLY A 28 -20.96 5.75 -49.43
C GLY A 28 -19.85 6.34 -50.29
N THR A 29 -20.00 6.20 -51.60
CA THR A 29 -19.13 6.69 -52.69
C THR A 29 -19.32 8.16 -52.97
N MET A 30 -18.29 8.76 -53.61
CA MET A 30 -18.27 9.94 -54.51
C MET A 30 -17.79 11.30 -53.97
N GLY A 31 -16.77 11.81 -54.64
CA GLY A 31 -16.52 13.22 -54.82
C GLY A 31 -15.05 13.58 -55.01
N CYS A 32 -14.65 13.74 -56.30
CA CYS A 32 -13.34 14.30 -56.71
C CYS A 32 -13.20 15.80 -56.38
N GLY A 33 -11.96 16.24 -56.15
CA GLY A 33 -11.50 17.56 -56.60
C GLY A 33 -10.82 18.42 -55.56
N GLY A 34 -9.56 18.78 -55.78
CA GLY A 34 -9.03 20.08 -55.37
C GLY A 34 -7.84 20.07 -54.43
N ASP A 35 -6.68 20.27 -55.03
CA ASP A 35 -5.50 21.02 -54.60
C ASP A 35 -4.78 20.74 -53.25
N ALA A 36 -3.55 20.35 -53.46
CA ALA A 36 -2.47 20.29 -52.47
C ALA A 36 -2.19 21.67 -51.82
N SER A 37 -2.19 21.71 -50.54
CA SER A 37 -1.40 22.67 -49.75
C SER A 37 -0.72 21.87 -48.62
N ASP A 38 0.57 21.68 -48.78
CA ASP A 38 1.47 21.24 -47.72
C ASP A 38 1.35 22.18 -46.52
N SER A 39 0.71 21.75 -45.49
CA SER A 39 0.85 22.30 -44.15
C SER A 39 1.31 21.14 -43.26
N ALA A 40 2.62 21.05 -43.12
CA ALA A 40 3.24 20.29 -42.07
C ALA A 40 2.84 20.92 -40.72
N GLY A 41 1.63 20.65 -40.28
CA GLY A 41 1.16 20.87 -38.95
C GLY A 41 1.71 19.75 -38.08
N GLY A 42 2.84 19.97 -37.43
CA GLY A 42 3.29 19.18 -36.30
C GLY A 42 2.18 19.24 -35.25
N GLY A 43 1.36 18.19 -35.19
CA GLY A 43 0.41 18.00 -34.13
C GLY A 43 1.23 17.83 -32.83
N ALA A 44 1.39 18.90 -32.08
CA ALA A 44 1.72 18.81 -30.70
C ALA A 44 0.62 17.94 -30.09
N SER A 45 0.98 16.70 -29.75
CA SER A 45 0.14 15.82 -28.94
C SER A 45 -0.13 16.62 -27.68
N ALA A 46 -1.34 17.14 -27.51
CA ALA A 46 -1.73 17.79 -26.27
C ALA A 46 -1.55 16.74 -25.17
N SER A 47 -0.51 16.95 -24.36
CA SER A 47 -0.29 16.07 -23.20
C SER A 47 -1.53 16.18 -22.34
N SER A 48 -2.19 15.05 -22.08
CA SER A 48 -3.29 14.99 -21.13
C SER A 48 -2.84 15.61 -19.81
N PRO A 49 -3.73 16.32 -19.09
CA PRO A 49 -3.37 16.85 -17.78
C PRO A 49 -2.89 15.71 -16.88
N PRO A 50 -1.94 15.96 -15.97
CA PRO A 50 -1.42 14.94 -15.08
C PRO A 50 -2.51 14.40 -14.15
N LEU A 51 -2.49 13.10 -13.93
CA LEU A 51 -3.30 12.42 -12.93
C LEU A 51 -2.82 12.82 -11.53
N LYS A 52 -3.66 13.44 -10.74
CA LYS A 52 -3.30 14.00 -9.43
C LYS A 52 -3.45 12.94 -8.34
N MET A 53 -2.35 12.37 -7.93
CA MET A 53 -2.29 11.37 -6.87
C MET A 53 -1.99 12.02 -5.52
N VAL A 54 -2.62 11.55 -4.45
CA VAL A 54 -2.22 11.87 -3.07
C VAL A 54 -1.69 10.62 -2.38
N THR A 55 -0.65 10.79 -1.58
CA THR A 55 -0.08 9.75 -0.71
C THR A 55 0.09 10.27 0.71
N VAL A 56 0.44 9.38 1.63
CA VAL A 56 0.81 9.69 3.02
C VAL A 56 2.24 9.25 3.28
N ASN A 57 2.88 9.84 4.30
CA ASN A 57 4.29 9.55 4.63
C ASN A 57 4.44 8.24 5.44
N TRP A 58 3.85 7.16 4.93
CA TRP A 58 4.10 5.81 5.42
C TRP A 58 4.92 5.06 4.36
N ILE A 59 5.86 4.22 4.81
CA ILE A 59 6.80 3.58 3.89
C ILE A 59 6.10 2.69 2.85
N GLU A 60 5.03 2.01 3.23
CA GLU A 60 4.20 1.20 2.32
C GLU A 60 3.43 2.07 1.34
N GLY A 61 2.82 3.17 1.81
CA GLY A 61 2.09 4.11 0.99
C GLY A 61 2.98 4.77 -0.04
N LEU A 62 4.13 5.30 0.38
CA LEU A 62 5.13 5.87 -0.52
C LEU A 62 5.61 4.85 -1.55
N ALA A 63 5.96 3.64 -1.12
CA ALA A 63 6.45 2.60 -2.01
C ALA A 63 5.41 2.22 -3.08
N MET A 64 4.13 2.04 -2.71
CA MET A 64 3.05 1.74 -3.65
C MET A 64 2.75 2.93 -4.57
N SER A 65 2.73 4.15 -4.03
CA SER A 65 2.45 5.36 -4.80
C SER A 65 3.51 5.62 -5.88
N TYR A 66 4.78 5.55 -5.53
CA TYR A 66 5.85 5.70 -6.52
C TYR A 66 5.84 4.59 -7.57
N MET A 67 5.52 3.35 -7.19
CA MET A 67 5.39 2.27 -8.17
C MET A 67 4.22 2.48 -9.12
N GLN A 68 3.07 2.93 -8.62
CA GLN A 68 1.91 3.24 -9.46
C GLN A 68 2.21 4.41 -10.39
N ALA A 69 2.79 5.50 -9.89
CA ALA A 69 3.18 6.66 -10.69
C ALA A 69 4.15 6.25 -11.81
N GLN A 70 5.20 5.48 -11.50
CA GLN A 70 6.16 5.02 -12.50
C GLN A 70 5.50 4.16 -13.59
N VAL A 71 4.57 3.27 -13.25
CA VAL A 71 3.87 2.46 -14.27
C VAL A 71 2.94 3.32 -15.13
N LEU A 72 2.22 4.26 -14.52
CA LEU A 72 1.36 5.20 -15.25
C LEU A 72 2.17 6.03 -16.24
N GLU A 73 3.30 6.59 -15.82
CA GLU A 73 4.17 7.42 -16.66
C GLU A 73 4.91 6.62 -17.72
N ASP A 74 5.71 5.61 -17.31
CA ASP A 74 6.61 4.88 -18.21
C ASP A 74 5.90 3.92 -19.15
N SER A 75 4.75 3.37 -18.71
CA SER A 75 4.07 2.29 -19.43
C SER A 75 2.79 2.71 -20.11
N LEU A 76 2.07 3.65 -19.54
CA LEU A 76 0.79 4.11 -20.05
C LEU A 76 0.84 5.51 -20.62
N ASN A 77 1.98 6.23 -20.49
CA ASN A 77 2.18 7.63 -20.90
C ASN A 77 1.15 8.58 -20.27
N VAL A 78 0.76 8.29 -19.01
CA VAL A 78 -0.13 9.14 -18.22
C VAL A 78 0.72 9.86 -17.18
N PRO A 79 0.93 11.18 -17.31
CA PRO A 79 1.70 11.96 -16.34
C PRO A 79 1.04 11.91 -14.95
N VAL A 80 1.82 11.93 -13.89
CA VAL A 80 1.33 11.90 -12.50
C VAL A 80 1.85 13.10 -11.71
N ASP A 81 0.94 13.81 -11.06
CA ASP A 81 1.26 14.83 -10.05
C ASP A 81 1.05 14.21 -8.66
N LEU A 82 2.13 13.71 -8.06
CA LEU A 82 2.11 13.07 -6.74
C LEU A 82 2.35 14.11 -5.64
N LYS A 83 1.42 14.21 -4.68
CA LYS A 83 1.57 15.05 -3.48
C LYS A 83 1.41 14.24 -2.20
N GLU A 84 2.14 14.64 -1.17
CA GLU A 84 2.07 14.05 0.16
C GLU A 84 1.10 14.83 1.06
N ALA A 85 0.17 14.13 1.69
CA ALA A 85 -0.73 14.65 2.71
C ALA A 85 -0.20 14.34 4.12
N GLN A 86 -0.56 15.17 5.10
CA GLN A 86 -0.14 15.02 6.49
C GLN A 86 -0.88 13.89 7.24
N GLY A 87 -1.76 13.16 6.55
CA GLY A 87 -2.49 12.02 7.10
C GLY A 87 -3.65 11.59 6.21
N GLY A 88 -4.18 10.40 6.50
CA GLY A 88 -5.24 9.77 5.70
C GLY A 88 -6.50 10.64 5.58
N GLY A 89 -6.97 11.25 6.67
CA GLY A 89 -8.16 12.13 6.63
C GLY A 89 -8.03 13.28 5.63
N ILE A 90 -6.85 13.93 5.56
CA ILE A 90 -6.58 15.00 4.59
C ILE A 90 -6.54 14.42 3.17
N ALA A 91 -5.96 13.23 2.98
CA ALA A 91 -5.93 12.56 1.69
C ALA A 91 -7.36 12.25 1.20
N PHE A 92 -8.23 11.71 2.06
CA PHE A 92 -9.63 11.46 1.72
C PHE A 92 -10.38 12.74 1.32
N SER A 93 -10.25 13.81 2.12
CA SER A 93 -10.91 15.10 1.83
C SER A 93 -10.42 15.69 0.52
N SER A 94 -9.12 15.63 0.22
CA SER A 94 -8.57 16.19 -1.02
C SER A 94 -9.09 15.48 -2.29
N VAL A 95 -9.42 14.18 -2.19
CA VAL A 95 -10.06 13.44 -3.30
C VAL A 95 -11.54 13.81 -3.40
N ALA A 96 -12.25 13.87 -2.28
CA ALA A 96 -13.67 14.23 -2.28
C ALA A 96 -13.92 15.66 -2.79
N GLU A 97 -12.99 16.59 -2.57
CA GLU A 97 -13.05 17.99 -3.01
C GLU A 97 -12.55 18.21 -4.45
N GLY A 98 -12.00 17.16 -5.11
CA GLY A 98 -11.46 17.22 -6.47
C GLY A 98 -10.07 17.87 -6.58
N ASP A 99 -9.41 18.16 -5.45
CA ASP A 99 -8.03 18.67 -5.43
C ASP A 99 -7.05 17.59 -5.89
N ARG A 100 -7.37 16.32 -5.61
CA ARG A 100 -6.66 15.12 -6.02
C ARG A 100 -7.65 14.16 -6.69
N ASP A 101 -7.13 13.29 -7.57
CA ASP A 101 -7.98 12.38 -8.34
C ASP A 101 -8.08 11.01 -7.65
N PHE A 102 -7.02 10.59 -6.92
CA PHE A 102 -7.06 9.32 -6.21
C PHE A 102 -6.08 9.25 -5.02
N PHE A 103 -6.43 8.37 -4.07
CA PHE A 103 -5.65 7.99 -2.90
C PHE A 103 -5.57 6.46 -2.81
N ASN A 104 -4.37 5.90 -2.76
CA ASN A 104 -4.15 4.43 -2.85
C ASN A 104 -3.87 3.75 -1.51
N GLU A 105 -4.04 4.45 -0.40
CA GLU A 105 -3.73 3.99 0.97
C GLU A 105 -4.94 4.06 1.91
N ALA A 106 -6.13 3.74 1.40
CA ALA A 106 -7.34 3.70 2.20
C ALA A 106 -7.44 2.39 2.97
N TRP A 107 -7.04 2.37 4.24
CA TRP A 107 -7.12 1.23 5.15
C TRP A 107 -8.52 1.10 5.72
N LEU A 108 -9.24 0.06 5.34
CA LEU A 108 -10.63 -0.17 5.71
C LEU A 108 -10.86 -1.63 6.13
N PRO A 109 -11.73 -1.89 7.11
CA PRO A 109 -12.79 -0.99 7.59
C PRO A 109 -12.46 -0.16 8.83
N THR A 110 -11.29 -0.28 9.45
CA THR A 110 -11.06 0.23 10.82
C THR A 110 -10.28 1.54 10.85
N THR A 111 -9.05 1.55 10.30
CA THR A 111 -8.11 2.68 10.42
C THR A 111 -8.70 3.99 9.87
N HIS A 112 -9.31 3.94 8.69
CA HIS A 112 -9.90 5.11 8.04
C HIS A 112 -11.44 5.11 8.08
N GLN A 113 -12.06 4.35 8.99
CA GLN A 113 -13.51 4.22 9.13
C GLN A 113 -14.24 5.57 9.13
N ASN A 114 -13.79 6.53 9.93
CA ASN A 114 -14.47 7.82 10.07
C ASN A 114 -14.41 8.60 8.75
N SER A 115 -13.21 8.78 8.17
CA SER A 115 -13.04 9.49 6.89
C SER A 115 -13.87 8.85 5.77
N TRP A 116 -13.89 7.51 5.73
CA TRP A 116 -14.72 6.80 4.74
C TRP A 116 -16.21 7.00 4.97
N SER A 117 -16.69 6.88 6.22
CA SER A 117 -18.11 7.03 6.54
C SER A 117 -18.64 8.44 6.24
N ASP A 118 -17.83 9.45 6.50
CA ASP A 118 -18.20 10.86 6.27
C ASP A 118 -18.24 11.21 4.77
N LEU A 119 -17.41 10.56 3.94
CA LEU A 119 -17.21 10.93 2.54
C LEU A 119 -17.65 9.86 1.52
N GLN A 120 -18.15 8.70 1.95
CA GLN A 120 -18.55 7.59 1.06
C GLN A 120 -19.62 7.94 0.02
N GLY A 121 -20.38 9.02 0.22
CA GLY A 121 -21.34 9.53 -0.76
C GLY A 121 -20.67 10.24 -1.95
N GLN A 122 -19.41 10.68 -1.80
CA GLN A 122 -18.62 11.39 -2.80
C GLN A 122 -17.50 10.52 -3.39
N LEU A 123 -17.13 9.45 -2.69
CA LEU A 123 -16.00 8.59 -3.03
C LEU A 123 -16.45 7.15 -3.31
N GLN A 124 -15.65 6.46 -4.11
CA GLN A 124 -15.81 5.03 -4.37
C GLN A 124 -14.48 4.29 -4.23
N LYS A 125 -14.57 3.00 -3.86
CA LYS A 125 -13.42 2.08 -3.88
C LYS A 125 -13.20 1.61 -5.32
N LEU A 126 -12.07 1.95 -5.91
CA LEU A 126 -11.75 1.58 -7.28
C LEU A 126 -11.20 0.14 -7.36
N GLY A 127 -10.33 -0.23 -6.45
CA GLY A 127 -9.69 -1.54 -6.40
C GLY A 127 -8.89 -1.74 -5.13
N TYR A 128 -8.44 -2.97 -4.89
CA TYR A 128 -7.52 -3.26 -3.79
C TYR A 128 -6.10 -2.88 -4.17
N THR A 129 -5.37 -2.32 -3.21
CA THR A 129 -3.92 -2.11 -3.32
C THR A 129 -3.18 -3.23 -2.61
N TYR A 130 -3.70 -3.67 -1.46
CA TYR A 130 -3.19 -4.79 -0.69
C TYR A 130 -4.32 -5.42 0.13
N ARG A 131 -4.28 -6.74 0.36
CA ARG A 131 -5.29 -7.45 1.15
C ARG A 131 -4.71 -8.11 2.38
N GLY A 132 -5.48 -8.11 3.45
CA GLY A 132 -5.21 -8.85 4.65
C GLY A 132 -4.06 -8.25 5.45
N THR A 133 -4.17 -6.97 5.80
CA THR A 133 -3.27 -6.35 6.79
C THR A 133 -3.33 -7.12 8.10
N SER A 134 -2.28 -7.08 8.88
CA SER A 134 -2.26 -7.73 10.18
C SER A 134 -1.36 -6.99 11.16
N GLY A 135 -1.71 -7.06 12.44
CA GLY A 135 -0.92 -6.54 13.54
C GLY A 135 -0.73 -7.58 14.64
N GLY A 136 0.34 -7.51 15.39
CA GLY A 136 0.57 -8.45 16.48
C GLY A 136 1.97 -8.36 17.08
N LEU A 137 2.23 -9.28 18.02
CA LEU A 137 3.56 -9.50 18.56
C LEU A 137 4.34 -10.43 17.64
N VAL A 138 5.55 -10.02 17.29
CA VAL A 138 6.41 -10.71 16.32
C VAL A 138 7.71 -11.13 16.98
N VAL A 139 8.11 -12.37 16.67
CA VAL A 139 9.37 -12.95 17.13
C VAL A 139 10.16 -13.51 15.95
N PRO A 140 11.51 -13.60 16.05
CA PRO A 140 12.30 -14.38 15.12
C PRO A 140 11.90 -15.85 15.12
N ALA A 141 11.88 -16.48 13.95
CA ALA A 141 11.41 -17.86 13.79
C ALA A 141 12.27 -18.90 14.53
N TYR A 142 13.51 -18.56 14.90
CA TYR A 142 14.36 -19.44 15.70
C TYR A 142 13.96 -19.54 17.18
N MET A 143 13.12 -18.63 17.69
CA MET A 143 12.59 -18.73 19.04
C MET A 143 11.52 -19.83 19.09
N ASP A 144 11.49 -20.59 20.18
CA ASP A 144 10.45 -21.62 20.37
C ASP A 144 9.16 -21.08 20.99
N LEU A 145 9.11 -19.77 21.25
CA LEU A 145 7.91 -19.07 21.69
C LEU A 145 6.92 -18.96 20.52
N ARG A 146 5.74 -19.58 20.69
CA ARG A 146 4.70 -19.66 19.65
C ARG A 146 3.43 -18.90 19.98
N SER A 147 3.12 -18.78 21.26
CA SER A 147 1.87 -18.18 21.74
C SER A 147 2.14 -17.00 22.64
N ALA A 148 1.28 -15.98 22.55
CA ALA A 148 1.30 -14.84 23.46
C ALA A 148 1.08 -15.27 24.92
N ALA A 149 0.28 -16.31 25.15
CA ALA A 149 0.05 -16.85 26.49
C ALA A 149 1.32 -17.39 27.20
N ASN A 150 2.35 -17.74 26.40
CA ASN A 150 3.60 -18.29 26.94
C ASN A 150 4.72 -17.26 27.12
N ILE A 151 4.46 -15.97 26.88
CA ILE A 151 5.47 -14.89 27.01
C ILE A 151 6.10 -14.87 28.40
N GLY A 152 5.29 -15.17 29.45
CA GLY A 152 5.77 -15.21 30.84
C GLY A 152 6.89 -16.22 31.09
N GLU A 153 6.95 -17.31 30.34
CA GLU A 153 7.99 -18.35 30.44
C GLU A 153 9.36 -17.86 29.95
N TYR A 154 9.37 -16.79 29.12
CA TYR A 154 10.57 -16.20 28.55
C TYR A 154 11.00 -14.92 29.27
N ARG A 155 10.44 -14.64 30.45
CA ARG A 155 10.66 -13.39 31.21
C ARG A 155 12.13 -13.03 31.36
N GLU A 156 12.95 -13.92 31.90
CA GLU A 156 14.37 -13.68 32.10
C GLU A 156 15.11 -13.49 30.77
N ALA A 157 14.85 -14.36 29.79
CA ALA A 157 15.49 -14.31 28.47
C ALA A 157 15.17 -13.04 27.69
N LEU A 158 13.97 -12.47 27.87
CA LEU A 158 13.52 -11.23 27.24
C LEU A 158 13.91 -9.97 28.05
N GLY A 159 14.45 -10.15 29.26
CA GLY A 159 14.75 -9.05 30.17
C GLY A 159 13.52 -8.20 30.50
N GLU A 160 12.35 -8.84 30.56
CA GLU A 160 11.04 -8.20 30.84
C GLU A 160 10.69 -7.05 29.88
N LYS A 161 11.08 -7.16 28.60
CA LYS A 161 10.88 -6.11 27.60
C LYS A 161 10.20 -6.62 26.35
N ILE A 162 9.24 -5.84 25.88
CA ILE A 162 8.64 -5.97 24.56
C ILE A 162 8.80 -4.63 23.85
N TYR A 163 9.32 -4.65 22.63
CA TYR A 163 9.61 -3.43 21.89
C TYR A 163 8.43 -3.06 21.01
N GLY A 164 7.84 -1.93 21.36
CA GLY A 164 6.78 -1.28 20.59
C GLY A 164 7.32 -0.37 19.50
N ILE A 165 6.53 0.64 19.20
CA ILE A 165 6.87 1.72 18.29
C ILE A 165 6.84 3.06 19.02
N GLU A 166 6.79 4.18 18.34
CA GLU A 166 6.85 5.53 18.95
C GLU A 166 5.84 5.72 20.10
N ALA A 167 6.23 6.57 21.04
CA ALA A 167 5.40 6.89 22.20
C ALA A 167 4.07 7.48 21.76
N GLY A 168 2.98 7.07 22.41
CA GLY A 168 1.62 7.50 22.09
C GLY A 168 0.94 6.70 20.98
N SER A 169 1.64 5.75 20.36
CA SER A 169 1.02 4.88 19.37
C SER A 169 0.04 3.90 20.02
N PRO A 170 -1.18 3.74 19.46
CA PRO A 170 -2.14 2.72 19.90
C PRO A 170 -1.58 1.30 19.89
N THR A 171 -0.59 1.01 19.04
CA THR A 171 0.11 -0.28 18.99
C THR A 171 0.72 -0.65 20.34
N ASN A 172 1.25 0.32 21.08
CA ASN A 172 1.83 0.07 22.42
C ASN A 172 0.75 -0.28 23.45
N ASP A 173 -0.44 0.27 23.31
CA ASP A 173 -1.59 -0.05 24.16
C ASP A 173 -2.14 -1.44 23.83
N ASN A 174 -2.18 -1.79 22.54
CA ASN A 174 -2.53 -3.14 22.11
C ASN A 174 -1.58 -4.20 22.70
N ILE A 175 -0.26 -3.93 22.77
CA ILE A 175 0.69 -4.84 23.45
C ILE A 175 0.31 -5.01 24.92
N ARG A 176 0.03 -3.93 25.65
CA ARG A 176 -0.37 -4.00 27.06
C ARG A 176 -1.65 -4.80 27.21
N GLN A 177 -2.63 -4.56 26.34
CA GLN A 177 -3.88 -5.31 26.34
C GLN A 177 -3.66 -6.83 26.13
N VAL A 178 -2.75 -7.22 25.24
CA VAL A 178 -2.38 -8.64 25.06
C VAL A 178 -1.80 -9.22 26.34
N LEU A 179 -0.88 -8.51 26.99
CA LEU A 179 -0.28 -8.95 28.25
C LEU A 179 -1.34 -9.10 29.35
N ASP A 180 -2.22 -8.12 29.50
CA ASP A 180 -3.31 -8.11 30.49
C ASP A 180 -4.29 -9.27 30.26
N GLN A 181 -4.67 -9.55 29.02
CA GLN A 181 -5.55 -10.65 28.62
C GLN A 181 -5.00 -12.02 29.02
N HIS A 182 -3.67 -12.17 29.05
CA HIS A 182 -2.99 -13.39 29.44
C HIS A 182 -2.48 -13.39 30.88
N GLY A 183 -2.78 -12.36 31.68
CA GLY A 183 -2.32 -12.22 33.07
C GLY A 183 -0.79 -12.15 33.20
N ILE A 184 -0.11 -11.58 32.21
CA ILE A 184 1.35 -11.47 32.17
C ILE A 184 1.76 -10.10 32.72
N GLU A 185 2.20 -10.10 33.96
CA GLU A 185 2.64 -8.89 34.67
C GLU A 185 4.15 -8.69 34.55
N GLY A 186 4.62 -7.47 34.88
CA GLY A 186 6.06 -7.14 35.04
C GLY A 186 6.80 -6.89 33.76
N PHE A 187 6.18 -6.98 32.58
CA PHE A 187 6.80 -6.60 31.32
C PHE A 187 6.67 -5.11 31.03
N SER A 188 7.75 -4.53 30.53
CA SER A 188 7.78 -3.15 30.07
C SER A 188 7.60 -3.08 28.55
N VAL A 189 6.64 -2.28 28.08
CA VAL A 189 6.52 -1.95 26.67
C VAL A 189 7.46 -0.77 26.39
N VAL A 190 8.57 -1.05 25.69
CA VAL A 190 9.59 -0.06 25.37
C VAL A 190 9.19 0.68 24.10
N ALA A 191 8.75 1.91 24.25
CA ALA A 191 8.47 2.78 23.12
C ALA A 191 9.77 3.24 22.45
N ALA A 192 9.86 3.11 21.13
CA ALA A 192 10.99 3.55 20.33
C ALA A 192 10.50 3.89 18.91
N SER A 193 11.25 4.71 18.18
CA SER A 193 10.93 4.91 16.77
C SER A 193 11.01 3.61 15.97
N GLY A 194 10.23 3.49 14.91
CA GLY A 194 10.26 2.32 14.04
C GLY A 194 11.70 1.91 13.65
N PRO A 195 12.55 2.83 13.12
CA PRO A 195 13.95 2.53 12.82
C PRO A 195 14.75 1.97 14.01
N ALA A 196 14.54 2.49 15.23
CA ALA A 196 15.24 2.00 16.41
C ALA A 196 14.80 0.60 16.81
N THR A 197 13.51 0.31 16.74
CA THR A 197 12.96 -1.03 17.02
C THR A 197 13.47 -2.06 16.00
N TRP A 198 13.54 -1.69 14.71
CA TRP A 198 14.09 -2.58 13.69
C TRP A 198 15.58 -2.81 13.82
N GLN A 199 16.35 -1.82 14.27
CA GLN A 199 17.76 -2.00 14.56
C GLN A 199 17.98 -2.99 15.71
N ARG A 200 17.17 -2.93 16.77
CA ARG A 200 17.18 -3.89 17.89
C ARG A 200 16.85 -5.30 17.41
N LEU A 201 15.79 -5.45 16.61
CA LEU A 201 15.41 -6.73 15.99
C LEU A 201 16.56 -7.31 15.17
N ARG A 202 17.21 -6.49 14.34
CA ARG A 202 18.35 -6.90 13.51
C ARG A 202 19.51 -7.42 14.39
N SER A 203 19.91 -6.65 15.42
CA SER A 203 20.99 -7.07 16.34
C SER A 203 20.61 -8.37 17.05
N ALA A 204 19.40 -8.47 17.58
CA ALA A 204 18.95 -9.69 18.24
C ALA A 204 19.00 -10.92 17.31
N ILE A 205 18.59 -10.76 16.04
CA ILE A 205 18.67 -11.84 15.05
C ILE A 205 20.12 -12.22 14.74
N GLN A 206 21.03 -11.26 14.59
CA GLN A 206 22.45 -11.52 14.34
C GLN A 206 23.10 -12.30 15.48
N ASP A 207 22.75 -11.94 16.72
CA ASP A 207 23.32 -12.54 17.94
C ASP A 207 22.47 -13.74 18.44
N ARG A 208 21.41 -14.14 17.70
CA ARG A 208 20.43 -15.17 18.08
C ARG A 208 19.84 -14.98 19.48
N GLN A 209 19.66 -13.73 19.90
CA GLN A 209 19.04 -13.38 21.17
C GLN A 209 17.53 -13.35 21.07
N PRO A 210 16.80 -13.73 22.13
CA PRO A 210 15.34 -13.63 22.17
C PRO A 210 14.89 -12.17 22.16
N ILE A 211 13.86 -11.89 21.38
CA ILE A 211 13.25 -10.56 21.28
C ILE A 211 11.78 -10.69 20.86
N ILE A 212 10.94 -9.83 21.42
CA ILE A 212 9.57 -9.60 20.96
C ILE A 212 9.45 -8.14 20.51
N VAL A 213 8.91 -7.93 19.32
CA VAL A 213 8.63 -6.59 18.78
C VAL A 213 7.18 -6.47 18.34
N ALA A 214 6.65 -5.27 18.32
CA ALA A 214 5.42 -4.97 17.61
C ALA A 214 5.63 -5.19 16.10
N GLY A 215 4.65 -5.75 15.43
CA GLY A 215 4.75 -5.96 14.00
C GLY A 215 3.41 -5.93 13.29
N GLY A 216 3.44 -5.50 12.04
CA GLY A 216 2.29 -5.48 11.15
C GLY A 216 2.70 -5.89 9.73
N LYS A 217 1.69 -6.18 8.91
CA LYS A 217 1.78 -6.32 7.45
C LYS A 217 0.87 -5.29 6.79
N PRO A 218 1.29 -4.74 5.64
CA PRO A 218 2.57 -4.99 4.94
C PRO A 218 3.77 -4.30 5.60
N HIS A 219 4.94 -4.93 5.55
CA HIS A 219 6.19 -4.32 6.00
C HIS A 219 7.42 -5.06 5.42
N TRP A 220 8.49 -4.31 5.09
CA TRP A 220 9.73 -4.86 4.51
C TRP A 220 10.43 -5.93 5.37
N LYS A 221 10.27 -5.90 6.70
CA LYS A 221 10.90 -6.87 7.62
C LYS A 221 10.58 -8.32 7.30
N TRP A 222 9.38 -8.59 6.77
CA TRP A 222 8.93 -9.92 6.40
C TRP A 222 9.62 -10.48 5.15
N SER A 223 10.22 -9.61 4.32
CA SER A 223 11.02 -10.03 3.17
C SER A 223 12.50 -10.20 3.48
N VAL A 224 12.97 -9.71 4.65
CA VAL A 224 14.39 -9.69 5.04
C VAL A 224 14.70 -10.67 6.15
N PHE A 225 13.79 -10.86 7.08
CA PHE A 225 13.98 -11.70 8.26
C PHE A 225 12.97 -12.85 8.28
N ASP A 226 13.40 -14.00 8.79
CA ASP A 226 12.51 -15.12 9.10
C ASP A 226 11.80 -14.86 10.44
N LEU A 227 10.57 -14.39 10.33
CA LEU A 227 9.74 -13.92 11.44
C LEU A 227 8.43 -14.68 11.51
N ARG A 228 7.81 -14.67 12.68
CA ARG A 228 6.43 -15.11 12.85
C ARG A 228 5.69 -14.27 13.87
N TYR A 229 4.38 -14.22 13.74
CA TYR A 229 3.49 -13.73 14.79
C TYR A 229 3.40 -14.73 15.93
N LEU A 230 3.29 -14.25 17.16
CA LEU A 230 2.79 -15.03 18.25
C LEU A 230 1.30 -15.24 18.06
N GLN A 231 0.86 -16.49 18.20
CA GLN A 231 -0.55 -16.84 18.19
C GLN A 231 -1.24 -16.29 19.43
N ASP A 232 -2.44 -15.75 19.25
CA ASP A 232 -3.31 -15.33 20.33
C ASP A 232 -4.65 -16.06 20.19
N GLY A 233 -4.84 -17.06 21.01
CA GLY A 233 -5.93 -18.01 20.84
C GLY A 233 -5.74 -18.88 19.59
N LYS A 234 -6.71 -18.82 18.67
CA LYS A 234 -6.71 -19.62 17.42
C LYS A 234 -6.17 -18.84 16.20
N THR A 235 -5.76 -17.60 16.38
CA THR A 235 -5.38 -16.71 15.29
C THR A 235 -3.92 -16.25 15.40
N ASN A 236 -3.33 -15.86 14.27
CA ASN A 236 -2.02 -15.24 14.23
C ASN A 236 -2.07 -13.71 14.51
N GLN A 237 -3.27 -13.19 14.73
CA GLN A 237 -3.51 -11.79 15.06
C GLN A 237 -4.28 -11.74 16.37
N SER A 238 -3.77 -11.00 17.35
CA SER A 238 -4.47 -10.78 18.59
C SER A 238 -5.73 -9.92 18.34
N PRO A 239 -6.85 -10.26 19.00
CA PRO A 239 -8.05 -9.40 18.96
C PRO A 239 -7.78 -7.95 19.37
N ALA A 240 -6.76 -7.69 20.17
CA ALA A 240 -6.34 -6.35 20.56
C ALA A 240 -5.94 -5.47 19.38
N TYR A 241 -5.54 -6.06 18.24
CA TYR A 241 -5.16 -5.33 17.03
C TYR A 241 -6.31 -5.13 16.05
N GLY A 242 -7.52 -5.53 16.43
CA GLY A 242 -8.70 -5.45 15.55
C GLY A 242 -8.72 -6.50 14.44
N PRO A 243 -9.73 -6.46 13.56
CA PRO A 243 -9.80 -7.34 12.40
C PRO A 243 -8.74 -6.98 11.34
N PRO A 244 -8.36 -7.94 10.49
CA PRO A 244 -7.59 -7.61 9.28
C PRO A 244 -8.31 -6.58 8.43
N GLU A 245 -7.54 -5.67 7.84
CA GLU A 245 -8.04 -4.65 6.92
C GLU A 245 -7.53 -4.92 5.51
N ASP A 246 -8.19 -4.33 4.55
CA ASP A 246 -7.68 -4.23 3.19
C ASP A 246 -7.32 -2.78 2.87
N ILE A 247 -6.32 -2.59 2.03
CA ILE A 247 -5.93 -1.27 1.53
C ILE A 247 -6.53 -1.10 0.15
N PHE A 248 -7.23 0.01 -0.06
CA PHE A 248 -7.91 0.31 -1.32
C PHE A 248 -7.33 1.56 -1.99
N THR A 249 -7.41 1.57 -3.31
CA THR A 249 -7.44 2.82 -4.05
C THR A 249 -8.85 3.39 -3.97
N VAL A 250 -8.97 4.64 -3.52
CA VAL A 250 -10.23 5.40 -3.52
C VAL A 250 -10.13 6.57 -4.48
N VAL A 251 -11.24 6.87 -5.14
CA VAL A 251 -11.41 7.90 -6.16
C VAL A 251 -12.73 8.61 -5.92
N ASP A 252 -12.92 9.78 -6.54
CA ASP A 252 -14.26 10.36 -6.61
C ASP A 252 -15.19 9.57 -7.54
N ASN A 253 -16.48 9.87 -7.49
CA ASN A 253 -17.50 9.11 -8.22
C ASN A 253 -17.46 9.31 -9.75
N GLN A 254 -16.75 10.33 -10.26
CA GLN A 254 -16.66 10.65 -11.69
C GLN A 254 -15.40 10.07 -12.34
N PHE A 255 -14.42 9.67 -11.54
CA PHE A 255 -13.10 9.22 -11.96
C PHE A 255 -13.13 8.21 -13.13
N ILE A 256 -14.00 7.23 -13.09
CA ILE A 256 -14.05 6.15 -14.09
C ILE A 256 -14.42 6.69 -15.47
N ASP A 257 -15.24 7.73 -15.53
CA ASP A 257 -15.72 8.33 -16.77
C ASP A 257 -14.78 9.42 -17.31
N GLU A 258 -13.99 10.06 -16.47
CA GLU A 258 -13.14 11.19 -16.79
C GLU A 258 -11.73 10.81 -17.23
N PHE A 259 -11.21 9.67 -16.74
CA PHE A 259 -9.82 9.30 -16.96
C PHE A 259 -9.62 8.20 -18.02
N PRO A 260 -8.40 8.10 -18.62
CA PRO A 260 -8.10 7.10 -19.63
C PRO A 260 -8.38 5.67 -19.13
N LYS A 261 -9.10 4.89 -19.93
CA LYS A 261 -9.53 3.53 -19.57
C LYS A 261 -8.38 2.61 -19.14
N GLU A 262 -7.21 2.80 -19.74
CA GLU A 262 -6.00 2.05 -19.42
C GLU A 262 -5.50 2.38 -18.02
N ALA A 263 -5.54 3.64 -17.60
CA ALA A 263 -5.18 4.08 -16.26
C ALA A 263 -6.18 3.55 -15.22
N VAL A 264 -7.47 3.69 -15.50
CA VAL A 264 -8.55 3.15 -14.65
C VAL A 264 -8.40 1.64 -14.49
N CYS A 265 -8.23 0.91 -15.59
CA CYS A 265 -8.04 -0.55 -15.57
C CYS A 265 -6.78 -0.96 -14.79
N PHE A 266 -5.69 -0.23 -14.94
CA PHE A 266 -4.47 -0.48 -14.18
C PHE A 266 -4.71 -0.30 -12.67
N LEU A 267 -5.26 0.83 -12.25
CA LEU A 267 -5.52 1.12 -10.85
C LEU A 267 -6.54 0.16 -10.22
N GLN A 268 -7.56 -0.28 -10.97
CA GLN A 268 -8.53 -1.28 -10.52
C GLN A 268 -7.89 -2.66 -10.24
N LYS A 269 -6.86 -3.01 -10.99
CA LYS A 269 -6.20 -4.32 -10.92
C LYS A 269 -4.85 -4.30 -10.20
N PHE A 270 -4.41 -3.13 -9.78
CA PHE A 270 -3.18 -3.01 -9.02
C PHE A 270 -3.37 -3.62 -7.63
N GLU A 271 -2.71 -4.73 -7.41
CA GLU A 271 -2.67 -5.40 -6.11
C GLU A 271 -1.29 -5.98 -5.90
N VAL A 272 -0.70 -5.79 -4.72
CA VAL A 272 0.62 -6.29 -4.38
C VAL A 272 0.52 -7.36 -3.29
N THR A 273 1.39 -8.37 -3.41
CA THR A 273 1.57 -9.42 -2.40
C THR A 273 2.56 -8.97 -1.32
N ASP A 274 2.58 -9.67 -0.17
CA ASP A 274 3.56 -9.47 0.91
C ASP A 274 4.99 -9.39 0.40
N GLN A 275 5.37 -10.31 -0.49
CA GLN A 275 6.72 -10.36 -1.04
C GLN A 275 7.04 -9.17 -1.94
N GLN A 276 6.09 -8.77 -2.78
CA GLN A 276 6.26 -7.64 -3.69
C GLN A 276 6.40 -6.33 -2.93
N ILE A 277 5.46 -6.03 -2.04
CA ILE A 277 5.49 -4.78 -1.27
C ILE A 277 6.67 -4.77 -0.28
N GLY A 278 6.98 -5.89 0.36
CA GLY A 278 8.12 -6.01 1.25
C GLY A 278 9.46 -5.76 0.54
N SER A 279 9.64 -6.31 -0.66
CA SER A 279 10.84 -6.08 -1.49
C SER A 279 10.92 -4.64 -1.97
N LEU A 280 9.79 -4.04 -2.35
CA LEU A 280 9.70 -2.67 -2.79
C LEU A 280 10.08 -1.69 -1.66
N MET A 281 9.46 -1.86 -0.48
CA MET A 281 9.80 -1.07 0.70
C MET A 281 11.27 -1.22 1.11
N ASN A 282 11.84 -2.43 1.04
CA ASN A 282 13.24 -2.64 1.35
C ASN A 282 14.15 -1.92 0.34
N THR A 283 13.80 -1.91 -0.94
CA THR A 283 14.52 -1.14 -1.97
C THR A 283 14.44 0.35 -1.69
N PHE A 284 13.25 0.86 -1.36
CA PHE A 284 13.02 2.24 -0.99
C PHE A 284 13.91 2.66 0.19
N ARG A 285 13.88 1.89 1.27
CA ARG A 285 14.69 2.11 2.47
C ARG A 285 16.21 2.11 2.22
N THR A 286 16.70 1.25 1.32
CA THR A 286 18.13 1.09 1.07
C THR A 286 18.69 2.10 0.08
N ARG A 287 17.88 2.61 -0.83
CA ARG A 287 18.30 3.58 -1.86
C ARG A 287 18.05 5.04 -1.48
N GLY A 288 17.24 5.28 -0.44
CA GLY A 288 17.01 6.59 0.16
C GLY A 288 16.13 7.56 -0.62
N ASP A 289 15.82 7.28 -1.89
CA ASP A 289 14.89 8.09 -2.68
C ASP A 289 14.60 7.41 -4.01
N MET A 290 13.34 7.10 -4.26
CA MET A 290 12.91 6.49 -5.53
C MET A 290 12.63 7.54 -6.62
N SER A 291 12.52 8.81 -6.26
CA SER A 291 12.31 9.90 -7.22
C SER A 291 13.53 10.15 -8.12
N LYS A 292 14.68 9.55 -7.81
CA LYS A 292 15.96 9.74 -8.52
C LYS A 292 16.45 8.52 -9.30
N SER A 293 15.66 7.45 -9.40
CA SER A 293 16.01 6.27 -10.19
C SER A 293 15.28 6.31 -11.55
N GLY A 294 15.61 7.33 -12.35
CA GLY A 294 15.36 7.34 -13.77
C GLY A 294 16.45 6.54 -14.50
#